data_7a9f18cc07590d1630c2e5f1b886b238
#
_entry.id   7a9f18cc07590d1630c2e5f1b886b238
#
_cell.length_a   1.000
_cell.length_b   1.000
_cell.length_c   1.000
_cell.angle_alpha   90.00
_cell.angle_beta   90.00
_cell.angle_gamma   90.00
#
_symmetry.space_group_name_H-M   'P 1'
#
loop_
_entity.id
_entity.type
_entity.pdbx_description
1 polymer ?
#
loop_
_entity_poly.entity_id
_entity_poly.type
_entity_poly.pdbx_seq_one_letter_code
_entity_poly.pdbx_strand_id
1 'polypeptide(L)'
;MFLDNAYRDGYANLETDAAFQDDVKTCRTFNPKLQVKGQEYHAFSVRMAMVFDAMKTQKFLDRNNFSEVINYRGNVVDLWGSTNYPQMFYTLDVDDVLTENFVPEMIKDKIVIFGFLGERLGADPSWADKFYTPLNKKLAGKANPDMFGAAVHANIISMILNEDYVDQMAAWQEVLMAIIICLLNVALFSLINTKLPLWYDGITKLLQLFQLI
;
A
#
# COMPACT_ATOMS: atom_id res chain seq x y z
N MET A 1 -26.33 1.98 19.55
CA MET A 1 -26.35 3.45 19.67
C MET A 1 -25.46 4.16 18.64
N PHE A 2 -24.21 3.75 18.42
CA PHE A 2 -23.37 4.36 17.35
C PHE A 2 -23.78 3.92 15.95
N LEU A 3 -24.18 2.66 15.75
CA LEU A 3 -24.57 2.11 14.44
C LEU A 3 -25.93 2.63 13.95
N ASP A 4 -26.81 3.07 14.85
CA ASP A 4 -28.13 3.57 14.49
C ASP A 4 -28.08 4.89 13.71
N ASN A 5 -26.96 5.64 13.83
CA ASN A 5 -26.69 6.87 13.10
C ASN A 5 -25.69 6.69 11.94
N ALA A 6 -25.18 5.48 11.72
CA ALA A 6 -24.25 5.23 10.63
C ALA A 6 -25.04 5.12 9.32
N TYR A 7 -24.70 5.99 8.36
CA TYR A 7 -25.30 5.95 7.03
C TYR A 7 -24.89 4.69 6.26
N ARG A 8 -23.65 4.25 6.45
CA ARG A 8 -23.07 3.03 5.86
C ARG A 8 -21.94 2.51 6.73
N ASP A 9 -21.75 1.21 6.74
CA ASP A 9 -20.69 0.51 7.45
C ASP A 9 -19.66 -0.08 6.47
N GLY A 10 -18.46 -0.32 6.97
CA GLY A 10 -17.37 -0.99 6.27
C GLY A 10 -16.34 -1.50 7.26
N TYR A 11 -15.69 -2.63 6.96
CA TYR A 11 -14.63 -3.15 7.83
C TYR A 11 -13.33 -2.38 7.61
N ALA A 12 -12.61 -2.10 8.72
CA ALA A 12 -11.38 -1.33 8.72
C ALA A 12 -10.12 -2.19 8.88
N ASN A 13 -10.22 -3.49 8.71
CA ASN A 13 -9.10 -4.41 8.86
C ASN A 13 -8.07 -4.16 7.75
N LEU A 14 -6.81 -3.95 8.17
CA LEU A 14 -5.66 -3.86 7.28
C LEU A 14 -4.87 -5.16 7.40
N GLU A 15 -4.60 -5.80 6.28
CA GLU A 15 -3.76 -6.99 6.23
C GLU A 15 -2.28 -6.62 6.28
N THR A 16 -1.48 -7.47 6.91
CA THR A 16 -0.04 -7.32 7.00
C THR A 16 0.64 -8.63 6.64
N ASP A 17 1.88 -8.58 6.21
CA ASP A 17 2.68 -9.76 5.84
C ASP A 17 3.06 -10.63 7.07
N ALA A 18 2.76 -10.17 8.28
CA ALA A 18 3.17 -10.85 9.51
C ALA A 18 2.35 -12.12 9.76
N ALA A 19 3.03 -13.22 9.98
CA ALA A 19 2.41 -14.49 10.39
C ALA A 19 1.91 -14.44 11.84
N PHE A 20 2.54 -13.64 12.69
CA PHE A 20 2.20 -13.44 14.09
C PHE A 20 2.05 -11.95 14.39
N GLN A 21 1.25 -11.64 15.43
CA GLN A 21 0.92 -10.26 15.78
C GLN A 21 2.14 -9.42 16.20
N ASP A 22 3.19 -10.07 16.72
CA ASP A 22 4.41 -9.41 17.17
C ASP A 22 5.47 -9.25 16.06
N ASP A 23 5.24 -9.83 14.88
CA ASP A 23 6.13 -9.72 13.74
C ASP A 23 6.01 -8.36 13.05
N VAL A 24 6.95 -8.09 12.16
CA VAL A 24 6.95 -6.88 11.33
C VAL A 24 5.70 -6.86 10.45
N LYS A 25 4.89 -5.83 10.63
CA LYS A 25 3.60 -5.64 9.98
C LYS A 25 3.74 -4.71 8.78
N THR A 26 4.16 -5.24 7.63
CA THR A 26 4.17 -4.45 6.39
C THR A 26 2.80 -4.55 5.72
N CYS A 27 2.11 -3.43 5.62
CA CYS A 27 0.83 -3.34 4.93
C CYS A 27 1.08 -3.05 3.45
N ARG A 28 0.96 -4.06 2.58
CA ARG A 28 1.16 -3.95 1.13
C ARG A 28 -0.11 -4.05 0.33
N THR A 29 -1.06 -4.81 0.87
CA THR A 29 -2.30 -5.16 0.19
C THR A 29 -3.49 -4.97 1.13
N PHE A 30 -4.68 -4.95 0.55
CA PHE A 30 -5.93 -4.98 1.30
C PHE A 30 -6.98 -5.75 0.49
N ASN A 31 -8.00 -6.26 1.17
CA ASN A 31 -9.12 -6.92 0.54
C ASN A 31 -10.25 -5.91 0.31
N PRO A 32 -10.64 -5.62 -0.94
CA PRO A 32 -11.71 -4.67 -1.22
C PRO A 32 -13.07 -5.12 -0.71
N LYS A 33 -13.29 -6.42 -0.73
CA LYS A 33 -14.55 -7.06 -0.33
C LYS A 33 -14.31 -8.41 0.33
N LEU A 34 -15.15 -8.76 1.29
CA LEU A 34 -15.14 -10.05 2.00
C LEU A 34 -16.52 -10.66 2.00
N GLN A 35 -16.58 -11.98 1.82
CA GLN A 35 -17.79 -12.76 1.97
C GLN A 35 -17.86 -13.37 3.37
N VAL A 36 -18.82 -12.94 4.17
CA VAL A 36 -19.04 -13.47 5.53
C VAL A 36 -20.45 -14.03 5.61
N LYS A 37 -20.59 -15.33 5.85
CA LYS A 37 -21.89 -16.03 5.95
C LYS A 37 -22.82 -15.79 4.74
N GLY A 38 -22.23 -15.70 3.54
CA GLY A 38 -23.00 -15.48 2.30
C GLY A 38 -23.39 -14.02 2.03
N GLN A 39 -22.98 -13.09 2.89
CA GLN A 39 -23.18 -11.65 2.68
C GLN A 39 -21.86 -10.99 2.31
N GLU A 40 -21.88 -10.09 1.33
CA GLU A 40 -20.73 -9.33 0.90
C GLU A 40 -20.59 -8.03 1.72
N TYR A 41 -19.41 -7.84 2.27
CA TYR A 41 -19.00 -6.63 2.98
C TYR A 41 -17.86 -5.95 2.24
N HIS A 42 -17.87 -4.63 2.20
CA HIS A 42 -16.80 -3.84 1.59
C HIS A 42 -15.89 -3.24 2.66
N ALA A 43 -14.62 -3.05 2.30
CA ALA A 43 -13.69 -2.33 3.14
C ALA A 43 -14.14 -0.89 3.40
N PHE A 44 -13.81 -0.34 4.55
CA PHE A 44 -14.11 1.05 4.92
C PHE A 44 -13.68 2.04 3.83
N SER A 45 -12.46 1.89 3.31
CA SER A 45 -11.92 2.74 2.24
C SER A 45 -12.76 2.69 0.96
N VAL A 46 -13.24 1.48 0.59
CA VAL A 46 -14.11 1.28 -0.58
C VAL A 46 -15.47 1.94 -0.35
N ARG A 47 -16.03 1.80 0.86
CA ARG A 47 -17.30 2.46 1.21
C ARG A 47 -17.21 3.97 1.15
N MET A 48 -16.12 4.54 1.68
CA MET A 48 -15.89 5.99 1.62
C MET A 48 -15.73 6.48 0.18
N ALA A 49 -14.94 5.79 -0.63
CA ALA A 49 -14.79 6.10 -2.04
C ALA A 49 -16.14 5.99 -2.79
N MET A 50 -16.96 4.99 -2.49
CA MET A 50 -18.26 4.77 -3.11
C MET A 50 -19.26 5.90 -2.81
N VAL A 51 -19.22 6.46 -1.59
CA VAL A 51 -20.06 7.61 -1.22
C VAL A 51 -19.63 8.86 -1.97
N PHE A 52 -18.31 9.03 -2.19
CA PHE A 52 -17.76 10.21 -2.84
C PHE A 52 -17.88 10.14 -4.38
N ASP A 53 -17.51 9.02 -4.99
CA ASP A 53 -17.60 8.77 -6.42
C ASP A 53 -17.92 7.29 -6.69
N ALA A 54 -19.22 7.03 -6.84
CA ALA A 54 -19.73 5.67 -7.04
C ALA A 54 -19.25 5.06 -8.37
N MET A 55 -19.07 5.87 -9.41
CA MET A 55 -18.71 5.38 -10.74
C MET A 55 -17.26 4.88 -10.78
N LYS A 56 -16.31 5.64 -10.24
CA LYS A 56 -14.91 5.22 -10.13
C LYS A 56 -14.76 4.02 -9.20
N THR A 57 -15.50 4.00 -8.10
CA THR A 57 -15.45 2.88 -7.16
C THR A 57 -16.03 1.61 -7.77
N GLN A 58 -17.09 1.70 -8.56
CA GLN A 58 -17.62 0.54 -9.27
C GLN A 58 -16.60 -0.01 -10.28
N LYS A 59 -15.95 0.86 -11.06
CA LYS A 59 -14.87 0.48 -11.98
C LYS A 59 -13.72 -0.23 -11.25
N PHE A 60 -13.38 0.23 -10.04
CA PHE A 60 -12.40 -0.45 -9.19
C PHE A 60 -12.89 -1.85 -8.78
N LEU A 61 -14.13 -1.98 -8.33
CA LEU A 61 -14.70 -3.27 -7.92
C LEU A 61 -14.84 -4.26 -9.08
N ASP A 62 -15.05 -3.77 -10.30
CA ASP A 62 -15.16 -4.58 -11.52
C ASP A 62 -13.83 -5.29 -11.88
N ARG A 63 -12.69 -4.83 -11.32
CA ARG A 63 -11.40 -5.54 -11.40
C ARG A 63 -11.47 -6.92 -10.74
N ASN A 64 -12.40 -7.08 -9.79
CA ASN A 64 -12.75 -8.33 -9.12
C ASN A 64 -11.56 -9.09 -8.49
N ASN A 65 -10.53 -8.39 -8.07
CA ASN A 65 -9.40 -8.97 -7.37
C ASN A 65 -9.77 -9.25 -5.91
N PHE A 66 -9.33 -10.41 -5.41
CA PHE A 66 -9.50 -10.77 -4.00
C PHE A 66 -8.67 -9.86 -3.08
N SER A 67 -7.47 -9.53 -3.50
CA SER A 67 -6.56 -8.63 -2.81
C SER A 67 -5.98 -7.64 -3.81
N GLU A 68 -5.88 -6.38 -3.43
CA GLU A 68 -5.34 -5.29 -4.24
C GLU A 68 -4.10 -4.70 -3.58
N VAL A 69 -3.08 -4.42 -4.39
CA VAL A 69 -1.87 -3.73 -3.93
C VAL A 69 -2.19 -2.27 -3.67
N ILE A 70 -1.78 -1.76 -2.51
CA ILE A 70 -1.95 -0.36 -2.17
C ILE A 70 -0.89 0.46 -2.89
N ASN A 71 -1.31 1.36 -3.76
CA ASN A 71 -0.42 2.35 -4.35
C ASN A 71 -0.29 3.54 -3.41
N TYR A 72 0.75 3.52 -2.58
CA TYR A 72 1.01 4.55 -1.59
C TYR A 72 1.47 5.85 -2.25
N ARG A 73 0.79 6.95 -1.96
CA ARG A 73 1.07 8.29 -2.50
C ARG A 73 1.81 9.19 -1.53
N GLY A 74 1.66 8.95 -0.23
CA GLY A 74 2.32 9.74 0.80
C GLY A 74 1.71 9.57 2.17
N ASN A 75 2.18 10.38 3.11
CA ASN A 75 1.81 10.32 4.51
C ASN A 75 1.15 11.64 4.96
N VAL A 76 0.67 11.67 6.20
CA VAL A 76 0.16 12.88 6.87
C VAL A 76 1.29 13.74 7.41
N VAL A 77 2.38 13.11 7.88
CA VAL A 77 3.58 13.77 8.41
C VAL A 77 4.81 12.91 8.16
N ASP A 78 5.97 13.53 8.23
CA ASP A 78 7.26 12.83 8.32
C ASP A 78 7.52 12.41 9.78
N LEU A 79 7.10 11.21 10.13
CA LEU A 79 7.14 10.74 11.52
C LEU A 79 8.55 10.57 12.09
N TRP A 80 9.60 10.52 11.27
CA TRP A 80 10.95 10.16 11.74
C TRP A 80 12.09 10.90 11.01
N GLY A 81 11.83 12.12 10.54
CA GLY A 81 12.83 12.91 9.83
C GLY A 81 13.22 12.31 8.49
N SER A 82 12.34 11.51 7.91
CA SER A 82 12.51 10.95 6.58
C SER A 82 11.94 11.93 5.55
N THR A 83 12.73 12.93 5.22
CA THR A 83 12.36 14.06 4.33
C THR A 83 11.93 13.67 2.91
N ASN A 84 11.72 12.39 2.64
CA ASN A 84 11.48 11.90 1.29
C ASN A 84 10.02 11.47 1.03
N TYR A 85 9.15 11.58 2.03
CA TYR A 85 7.72 11.32 1.84
C TYR A 85 6.96 12.63 1.74
N PRO A 86 6.34 12.91 0.60
CA PRO A 86 5.51 14.10 0.50
C PRO A 86 4.37 14.00 1.53
N GLN A 87 4.16 15.07 2.29
CA GLN A 87 2.92 15.24 3.02
C GLN A 87 1.79 15.34 2.01
N MET A 88 0.98 14.27 1.93
CA MET A 88 -0.07 14.16 0.91
C MET A 88 -1.43 14.54 1.47
N PHE A 89 -1.64 14.32 2.77
CA PHE A 89 -2.91 14.52 3.42
C PHE A 89 -2.79 15.60 4.48
N TYR A 90 -3.76 16.52 4.50
CA TYR A 90 -3.88 17.52 5.56
C TYR A 90 -4.41 16.88 6.83
N THR A 91 -3.93 17.38 7.97
CA THR A 91 -4.40 16.98 9.29
C THR A 91 -4.86 18.19 10.07
N LEU A 92 -5.91 17.99 10.84
CA LEU A 92 -6.42 18.95 11.82
C LEU A 92 -6.42 18.27 13.18
N ASP A 93 -6.00 18.97 14.21
CA ASP A 93 -6.16 18.49 15.56
C ASP A 93 -7.64 18.59 15.98
N VAL A 94 -8.04 17.77 16.94
CA VAL A 94 -9.41 17.82 17.48
C VAL A 94 -9.70 19.22 18.07
N ASP A 95 -8.71 19.84 18.70
CA ASP A 95 -8.84 21.17 19.28
C ASP A 95 -9.07 22.24 18.22
N ASP A 96 -8.37 22.18 17.09
CA ASP A 96 -8.58 23.06 15.93
C ASP A 96 -10.00 22.93 15.38
N VAL A 97 -10.52 21.68 15.31
CA VAL A 97 -11.90 21.44 14.85
C VAL A 97 -12.93 21.96 15.83
N LEU A 98 -12.73 21.73 17.13
CA LEU A 98 -13.68 22.17 18.17
C LEU A 98 -13.71 23.68 18.36
N THR A 99 -12.58 24.35 18.12
CA THR A 99 -12.44 25.81 18.23
C THR A 99 -12.67 26.54 16.90
N GLU A 100 -13.01 25.79 15.84
CA GLU A 100 -13.18 26.32 14.48
C GLU A 100 -11.93 27.06 13.94
N ASN A 101 -10.75 26.66 14.42
CA ASN A 101 -9.46 27.25 14.04
C ASN A 101 -8.90 26.60 12.77
N PHE A 102 -9.65 26.58 11.69
CA PHE A 102 -9.21 26.07 10.39
C PHE A 102 -9.89 26.82 9.24
N VAL A 103 -9.29 26.72 8.06
CA VAL A 103 -9.85 27.33 6.85
C VAL A 103 -10.91 26.38 6.27
N PRO A 104 -12.17 26.81 6.06
CA PRO A 104 -13.26 25.96 5.57
C PRO A 104 -12.95 25.19 4.30
N GLU A 105 -12.10 25.71 3.42
CA GLU A 105 -11.66 25.10 2.18
C GLU A 105 -10.84 23.81 2.40
N MET A 106 -10.30 23.61 3.61
CA MET A 106 -9.60 22.37 3.97
C MET A 106 -10.55 21.18 4.08
N ILE A 107 -11.82 21.42 4.37
CA ILE A 107 -12.83 20.38 4.61
C ILE A 107 -13.85 20.33 3.47
N LYS A 108 -14.18 21.50 2.89
CA LYS A 108 -15.21 21.62 1.87
C LYS A 108 -14.90 20.72 0.66
N ASP A 109 -15.87 19.90 0.26
CA ASP A 109 -15.78 18.97 -0.85
C ASP A 109 -14.63 17.95 -0.73
N LYS A 110 -14.27 17.60 0.51
CA LYS A 110 -13.22 16.64 0.84
C LYS A 110 -13.78 15.45 1.63
N ILE A 111 -13.06 14.35 1.57
CA ILE A 111 -13.29 13.23 2.49
C ILE A 111 -12.52 13.53 3.77
N VAL A 112 -13.21 13.54 4.90
CA VAL A 112 -12.62 13.72 6.23
C VAL A 112 -12.65 12.38 6.96
N ILE A 113 -11.48 11.95 7.42
CA ILE A 113 -11.31 10.71 8.17
C ILE A 113 -10.96 11.07 9.61
N PHE A 114 -11.78 10.62 10.55
CA PHE A 114 -11.46 10.68 11.96
C PHE A 114 -10.69 9.43 12.35
N GLY A 115 -9.49 9.61 12.90
CA GLY A 115 -8.62 8.49 13.29
C GLY A 115 -7.53 8.93 14.24
N PHE A 116 -6.90 7.94 14.89
CA PHE A 116 -5.78 8.19 15.79
C PHE A 116 -4.52 8.49 14.97
N LEU A 117 -3.86 9.60 15.27
CA LEU A 117 -2.59 10.04 14.68
C LEU A 117 -1.51 10.31 15.76
N GLY A 118 -1.64 9.68 16.92
CA GLY A 118 -0.76 9.87 18.07
C GLY A 118 -1.21 10.97 19.01
N GLU A 119 -0.58 11.06 20.18
CA GLU A 119 -0.85 12.12 21.16
C GLU A 119 -0.38 13.49 20.68
N ARG A 120 0.68 13.50 19.89
CA ARG A 120 1.20 14.69 19.19
C ARG A 120 1.56 14.32 17.79
N LEU A 121 1.06 15.05 16.84
CA LEU A 121 1.34 14.83 15.44
C LEU A 121 2.85 14.86 15.16
N GLY A 122 3.39 13.77 14.63
CA GLY A 122 4.81 13.63 14.29
C GLY A 122 5.77 13.34 15.44
N ALA A 123 5.33 13.36 16.71
CA ALA A 123 6.20 13.20 17.88
C ALA A 123 5.87 12.01 18.77
N ASP A 124 4.87 11.21 18.42
CA ASP A 124 4.44 10.08 19.23
C ASP A 124 5.37 8.87 19.01
N PRO A 125 6.14 8.44 20.04
CA PRO A 125 6.99 7.26 19.96
C PRO A 125 6.19 5.94 20.03
N SER A 126 4.89 5.99 20.31
CA SER A 126 4.02 4.83 20.39
C SER A 126 3.95 4.10 19.04
N TRP A 127 3.90 2.77 19.11
CA TRP A 127 3.67 1.90 17.96
C TRP A 127 2.19 1.60 17.75
N ALA A 128 1.32 2.18 18.56
CA ALA A 128 -0.12 1.98 18.49
C ALA A 128 -0.66 2.47 17.14
N ASP A 129 -1.43 1.62 16.48
CA ASP A 129 -2.08 1.87 15.19
C ASP A 129 -1.14 2.33 14.06
N LYS A 130 0.14 1.94 14.13
CA LYS A 130 1.13 2.22 13.08
C LYS A 130 1.50 0.96 12.31
N PHE A 131 1.70 1.14 11.03
CA PHE A 131 2.08 0.10 10.09
C PHE A 131 3.41 0.44 9.42
N TYR A 132 4.16 -0.60 9.07
CA TYR A 132 5.24 -0.48 8.09
C TYR A 132 4.61 -0.43 6.70
N THR A 133 5.09 0.46 5.85
CA THR A 133 4.66 0.55 4.46
C THR A 133 5.83 0.38 3.51
N PRO A 134 5.60 0.12 2.22
CA PRO A 134 6.67 0.11 1.21
C PRO A 134 7.39 1.45 1.06
N LEU A 135 6.83 2.55 1.57
CA LEU A 135 7.48 3.85 1.59
C LEU A 135 8.59 3.94 2.62
N ASN A 136 8.64 3.04 3.60
CA ASN A 136 9.67 3.04 4.63
C ASN A 136 11.03 2.67 4.03
N LYS A 137 11.96 3.61 4.01
CA LYS A 137 13.30 3.41 3.43
C LYS A 137 14.23 2.59 4.31
N LYS A 138 13.91 2.42 5.59
CA LYS A 138 14.69 1.59 6.49
C LYS A 138 14.19 0.16 6.41
N LEU A 139 15.11 -0.79 6.44
CA LEU A 139 14.76 -2.21 6.45
C LEU A 139 13.93 -2.55 7.68
N ALA A 140 12.89 -3.35 7.47
CA ALA A 140 12.08 -3.90 8.54
C ALA A 140 12.96 -4.58 9.60
N GLY A 141 12.63 -4.35 10.88
CA GLY A 141 13.44 -4.79 12.03
C GLY A 141 14.49 -3.78 12.49
N LYS A 142 14.81 -2.76 11.68
CA LYS A 142 15.68 -1.63 12.06
C LYS A 142 14.98 -0.27 11.97
N ALA A 143 13.75 -0.26 11.51
CA ALA A 143 12.93 0.93 11.36
C ALA A 143 11.79 0.93 12.36
N ASN A 144 11.25 2.09 12.63
CA ASN A 144 9.96 2.23 13.29
C ASN A 144 8.84 2.18 12.21
N PRO A 145 7.61 1.76 12.58
CA PRO A 145 6.48 1.85 11.68
C PRO A 145 6.24 3.31 11.28
N ASP A 146 5.92 3.55 10.01
CA ASP A 146 5.97 4.86 9.36
C ASP A 146 4.60 5.50 9.11
N MET A 147 3.50 4.73 9.18
CA MET A 147 2.18 5.25 8.81
C MET A 147 1.08 4.79 9.75
N PHE A 148 0.20 5.70 10.15
CA PHE A 148 -1.01 5.38 10.92
C PHE A 148 -2.07 4.71 10.04
N GLY A 149 -2.90 3.86 10.63
CA GLY A 149 -3.96 3.15 9.91
C GLY A 149 -4.92 4.07 9.17
N ALA A 150 -5.29 5.21 9.76
CA ALA A 150 -6.10 6.23 9.09
C ALA A 150 -5.45 6.75 7.80
N ALA A 151 -4.12 6.95 7.79
CA ALA A 151 -3.39 7.38 6.61
C ALA A 151 -3.26 6.26 5.55
N VAL A 152 -3.18 5.00 5.97
CA VAL A 152 -3.26 3.86 5.04
C VAL A 152 -4.62 3.86 4.32
N HIS A 153 -5.72 4.02 5.05
CA HIS A 153 -7.06 4.14 4.44
C HIS A 153 -7.16 5.33 3.49
N ALA A 154 -6.56 6.48 3.83
CA ALA A 154 -6.52 7.65 2.95
C ALA A 154 -5.78 7.35 1.63
N ASN A 155 -4.67 6.60 1.68
CA ASN A 155 -3.95 6.15 0.47
C ASN A 155 -4.82 5.24 -0.40
N ILE A 156 -5.54 4.29 0.19
CA ILE A 156 -6.45 3.39 -0.53
C ILE A 156 -7.57 4.20 -1.22
N ILE A 157 -8.20 5.12 -0.50
CA ILE A 157 -9.24 5.99 -1.06
C ILE A 157 -8.67 6.83 -2.21
N SER A 158 -7.50 7.44 -2.01
CA SER A 158 -6.83 8.23 -3.03
C SER A 158 -6.51 7.41 -4.29
N MET A 159 -6.04 6.16 -4.12
CA MET A 159 -5.79 5.23 -5.21
C MET A 159 -7.07 4.95 -6.02
N ILE A 160 -8.19 4.65 -5.34
CA ILE A 160 -9.47 4.36 -5.99
C ILE A 160 -9.97 5.57 -6.77
N LEU A 161 -10.00 6.74 -6.14
CA LEU A 161 -10.53 7.97 -6.75
C LEU A 161 -9.68 8.52 -7.90
N ASN A 162 -8.38 8.20 -7.91
CA ASN A 162 -7.50 8.58 -9.02
C ASN A 162 -7.34 7.49 -10.09
N GLU A 163 -7.96 6.32 -9.88
CA GLU A 163 -7.85 5.16 -10.78
C GLU A 163 -6.38 4.72 -11.02
N ASP A 164 -5.54 4.87 -10.01
CA ASP A 164 -4.09 4.66 -10.09
C ASP A 164 -3.73 3.35 -9.39
N TYR A 165 -3.94 2.24 -10.09
CA TYR A 165 -3.80 0.89 -9.57
C TYR A 165 -2.45 0.28 -9.91
N VAL A 166 -1.98 -0.64 -9.07
CA VAL A 166 -0.81 -1.47 -9.35
C VAL A 166 -1.29 -2.83 -9.84
N ASP A 167 -1.07 -3.10 -11.13
CA ASP A 167 -1.43 -4.39 -11.72
C ASP A 167 -0.36 -5.42 -11.42
N GLN A 168 -0.79 -6.59 -10.95
CA GLN A 168 0.06 -7.75 -10.75
C GLN A 168 -0.06 -8.71 -11.95
N MET A 169 1.06 -9.28 -12.32
CA MET A 169 1.05 -10.36 -13.33
C MET A 169 0.36 -11.60 -12.77
N ALA A 170 -0.38 -12.29 -13.60
CA ALA A 170 -0.94 -13.58 -13.21
C ALA A 170 0.18 -14.61 -12.99
N ALA A 171 0.04 -15.48 -11.99
CA ALA A 171 1.08 -16.46 -11.62
C ALA A 171 1.57 -17.32 -12.82
N TRP A 172 0.68 -17.67 -13.75
CA TRP A 172 1.08 -18.40 -14.96
C TRP A 172 1.98 -17.57 -15.90
N GLN A 173 1.79 -16.25 -15.96
CA GLN A 173 2.62 -15.33 -16.76
C GLN A 173 4.02 -15.20 -16.12
N GLU A 174 4.11 -15.14 -14.80
CA GLU A 174 5.40 -15.14 -14.09
C GLU A 174 6.17 -16.42 -14.36
N VAL A 175 5.53 -17.58 -14.26
CA VAL A 175 6.14 -18.88 -14.56
C VAL A 175 6.58 -18.96 -16.02
N LEU A 176 5.74 -18.52 -16.96
CA LEU A 176 6.08 -18.51 -18.38
C LEU A 176 7.30 -17.62 -18.67
N MET A 177 7.32 -16.41 -18.10
CA MET A 177 8.45 -15.49 -18.21
C MET A 177 9.73 -16.08 -17.62
N ALA A 178 9.63 -16.73 -16.45
CA ALA A 178 10.78 -17.41 -15.84
C ALA A 178 11.33 -18.53 -16.74
N ILE A 179 10.47 -19.34 -17.35
CA ILE A 179 10.88 -20.40 -18.31
C ILE A 179 11.57 -19.79 -19.53
N ILE A 180 11.00 -18.74 -20.13
CA ILE A 180 11.59 -18.06 -21.29
C ILE A 180 12.98 -17.51 -20.96
N ILE A 181 13.10 -16.81 -19.82
CA ILE A 181 14.38 -16.25 -19.37
C ILE A 181 15.39 -17.36 -19.11
N CYS A 182 14.98 -18.46 -18.49
CA CYS A 182 15.85 -19.62 -18.25
C CYS A 182 16.37 -20.22 -19.58
N LEU A 183 15.49 -20.45 -20.56
CA LEU A 183 15.87 -20.97 -21.86
C LEU A 183 16.82 -20.03 -22.60
N LEU A 184 16.57 -18.73 -22.57
CA LEU A 184 17.45 -17.74 -23.17
C LEU A 184 18.84 -17.73 -22.52
N ASN A 185 18.90 -17.84 -21.21
CA ASN A 185 20.17 -17.93 -20.48
C ASN A 185 20.95 -19.20 -20.85
N VAL A 186 20.28 -20.37 -20.90
CA VAL A 186 20.92 -21.63 -21.29
C VAL A 186 21.45 -21.53 -22.73
N ALA A 187 20.66 -21.00 -23.65
CA ALA A 187 21.07 -20.79 -25.01
C ALA A 187 22.27 -19.83 -25.13
N LEU A 188 22.23 -18.73 -24.40
CA LEU A 188 23.30 -17.74 -24.39
C LEU A 188 24.61 -18.35 -23.84
N PHE A 189 24.57 -19.02 -22.70
CA PHE A 189 25.75 -19.66 -22.11
C PHE A 189 26.29 -20.80 -23.02
N SER A 190 25.43 -21.55 -23.64
CA SER A 190 25.85 -22.57 -24.64
C SER A 190 26.56 -21.94 -25.83
N LEU A 191 26.05 -20.84 -26.38
CA LEU A 191 26.68 -20.09 -27.47
C LEU A 191 28.05 -19.50 -27.05
N ILE A 192 28.16 -18.95 -25.88
CA ILE A 192 29.43 -18.41 -25.37
C ILE A 192 30.44 -19.52 -25.19
N ASN A 193 30.04 -20.65 -24.61
CA ASN A 193 30.94 -21.80 -24.44
C ASN A 193 31.45 -22.36 -25.79
N THR A 194 30.60 -22.40 -26.79
CA THR A 194 30.97 -22.94 -28.12
C THR A 194 31.79 -21.97 -28.98
N LYS A 195 31.48 -20.66 -28.88
CA LYS A 195 32.11 -19.63 -29.71
C LYS A 195 33.34 -18.97 -29.07
N LEU A 196 33.35 -18.88 -27.77
CA LEU A 196 34.36 -18.15 -26.97
C LEU A 196 34.82 -18.94 -25.75
N PRO A 197 35.31 -20.18 -25.88
CA PRO A 197 35.60 -21.05 -24.73
C PRO A 197 36.64 -20.45 -23.77
N LEU A 198 37.62 -19.72 -24.27
CA LEU A 198 38.65 -19.07 -23.44
C LEU A 198 38.08 -17.93 -22.54
N TRP A 199 36.99 -17.32 -22.97
CA TRP A 199 36.38 -16.21 -22.27
C TRP A 199 35.12 -16.61 -21.46
N TYR A 200 34.72 -17.88 -21.55
CA TYR A 200 33.49 -18.39 -20.97
C TYR A 200 33.33 -18.03 -19.47
N ASP A 201 34.34 -18.34 -18.67
CA ASP A 201 34.31 -18.10 -17.23
C ASP A 201 34.23 -16.60 -16.87
N GLY A 202 34.91 -15.76 -17.61
CA GLY A 202 34.88 -14.32 -17.39
C GLY A 202 33.52 -13.69 -17.74
N ILE A 203 33.01 -14.04 -18.92
CA ILE A 203 31.75 -13.48 -19.44
C ILE A 203 30.57 -13.99 -18.61
N THR A 204 30.53 -15.28 -18.25
CA THR A 204 29.44 -15.84 -17.43
C THR A 204 29.38 -15.25 -16.05
N LYS A 205 30.52 -15.03 -15.38
CA LYS A 205 30.56 -14.34 -14.07
C LYS A 205 30.09 -12.91 -14.18
N LEU A 206 30.46 -12.19 -15.22
CA LEU A 206 30.05 -10.81 -15.45
C LEU A 206 28.55 -10.71 -15.72
N LEU A 207 27.98 -11.61 -16.51
CA LEU A 207 26.54 -11.70 -16.78
C LEU A 207 25.74 -12.07 -15.52
N GLN A 208 26.24 -13.00 -14.71
CA GLN A 208 25.63 -13.35 -13.42
C GLN A 208 25.60 -12.16 -12.45
N LEU A 209 26.69 -11.41 -12.40
CA LEU A 209 26.75 -10.20 -11.57
C LEU A 209 25.73 -9.13 -12.02
N PHE A 210 25.51 -9.02 -13.34
CA PHE A 210 24.55 -8.09 -13.91
C PHE A 210 23.09 -8.50 -13.66
N GLN A 211 22.82 -9.80 -13.50
CA GLN A 211 21.49 -10.33 -13.19
C GLN A 211 21.13 -10.22 -11.70
N LEU A 212 22.11 -9.96 -10.82
CA LEU A 212 21.92 -9.82 -9.38
C LEU A 212 21.69 -8.36 -8.94
N ILE A 213 21.85 -7.38 -9.81
CA ILE A 213 21.58 -5.95 -9.59
C ILE A 213 20.19 -5.60 -10.09
#